data_71f3e1a74460e3e244dc0663d3483316
#
_entry.id   71f3e1a74460e3e244dc0663d3483316
#
_cell.length_a   1.000
_cell.length_b   1.000
_cell.length_c   1.000
_cell.angle_alpha   90.00
_cell.angle_beta   90.00
_cell.angle_gamma   90.00
#
_symmetry.space_group_name_H-M   'P 1'
#
loop_
_entity.id
_entity.type
_entity.pdbx_description
1 polymer ?
#
loop_
_entity_poly.entity_id
_entity_poly.type
_entity_poly.pdbx_seq_one_letter_code
_entity_poly.pdbx_strand_id
1 'polypeptide(L)'
;SNTHLLNLVPDDRIKITILAGEYLPSIGSIAGSLTERLLNDMFFDKAFIGASGCSAKAGINTFDIREAAKKRIVHDNSNESFVLIDSTKFGTSTLFKALELNECALITDQYHELLASARSYQVAEPGEAPRAKGAGAAAAP
;
A
#
# COMPACT_ATOMS: atom_id res chain seq x y z
N SER A 1 -2.01 -5.89 -2.28
CA SER A 1 -1.86 -6.61 -1.01
C SER A 1 -0.54 -7.34 -0.98
N ASN A 2 0.19 -7.15 0.07
CA ASN A 2 1.52 -7.69 0.24
C ASN A 2 1.43 -9.05 0.94
N THR A 3 1.33 -10.12 0.17
CA THR A 3 1.31 -11.49 0.75
C THR A 3 2.58 -11.81 1.53
N HIS A 4 3.68 -11.12 1.26
CA HIS A 4 4.93 -11.23 2.03
C HIS A 4 4.78 -10.82 3.50
N LEU A 5 3.85 -9.92 3.82
CA LEU A 5 3.61 -9.50 5.20
C LEU A 5 3.07 -10.64 6.08
N LEU A 6 2.45 -11.66 5.48
CA LEU A 6 1.92 -12.81 6.22
C LEU A 6 3.02 -13.57 6.97
N ASN A 7 4.24 -13.57 6.44
CA ASN A 7 5.38 -14.23 7.06
C ASN A 7 6.03 -13.40 8.19
N LEU A 8 5.63 -12.14 8.32
CA LEU A 8 6.22 -11.20 9.28
C LEU A 8 5.40 -11.01 10.55
N VAL A 9 4.21 -11.62 10.62
CA VAL A 9 3.31 -11.48 11.77
C VAL A 9 3.34 -12.76 12.61
N PRO A 10 4.23 -12.85 13.61
CA PRO A 10 4.34 -14.03 14.45
C PRO A 10 3.39 -14.01 15.66
N ASP A 11 2.44 -13.08 15.70
CA ASP A 11 1.61 -12.83 16.89
C ASP A 11 0.18 -13.29 16.64
N ASP A 12 -0.25 -14.32 17.34
CA ASP A 12 -1.59 -14.91 17.27
C ASP A 12 -2.71 -13.99 17.83
N ARG A 13 -2.33 -12.89 18.51
CA ARG A 13 -3.27 -11.83 18.89
C ARG A 13 -3.74 -10.98 17.73
N ILE A 14 -3.05 -11.05 16.59
CA ILE A 14 -3.39 -10.29 15.38
C ILE A 14 -4.20 -11.18 14.44
N LYS A 15 -5.48 -10.82 14.25
CA LYS A 15 -6.32 -11.49 13.25
C LYS A 15 -5.98 -10.99 11.85
N ILE A 16 -5.57 -11.90 10.99
CA ILE A 16 -5.26 -11.62 9.59
C ILE A 16 -6.41 -12.14 8.72
N THR A 17 -6.92 -11.28 7.84
CA THR A 17 -7.91 -11.66 6.82
C THR A 17 -7.31 -11.41 5.44
N ILE A 18 -7.30 -12.43 4.60
CA ILE A 18 -6.88 -12.34 3.20
C ILE A 18 -8.13 -12.21 2.34
N LEU A 19 -8.13 -11.21 1.46
CA LEU A 19 -9.23 -11.00 0.52
C LEU A 19 -9.26 -12.09 -0.54
N ALA A 20 -10.47 -12.54 -0.90
CA ALA A 20 -10.65 -13.39 -2.07
C ALA A 20 -10.57 -12.56 -3.36
N GLY A 21 -10.17 -13.21 -4.46
CA GLY A 21 -10.07 -12.59 -5.78
C GLY A 21 -9.07 -13.30 -6.68
N GLU A 22 -8.69 -12.64 -7.77
CA GLU A 22 -7.68 -13.13 -8.69
C GLU A 22 -6.28 -12.80 -8.16
N TYR A 23 -5.42 -13.80 -8.10
CA TYR A 23 -4.02 -13.58 -7.75
C TYR A 23 -3.23 -13.11 -8.97
N LEU A 24 -2.54 -12.00 -8.83
CA LEU A 24 -1.70 -11.37 -9.85
C LEU A 24 -0.23 -11.60 -9.50
N PRO A 25 0.42 -12.66 -10.05
CA PRO A 25 1.77 -13.07 -9.62
C PRO A 25 2.83 -12.00 -9.86
N SER A 26 2.69 -11.22 -10.94
CA SER A 26 3.65 -10.17 -11.32
C SER A 26 3.82 -9.08 -10.26
N ILE A 27 2.82 -8.88 -9.42
CA ILE A 27 2.79 -7.84 -8.38
C ILE A 27 2.48 -8.39 -6.99
N GLY A 28 2.32 -9.71 -6.84
CA GLY A 28 2.01 -10.36 -5.57
C GLY A 28 0.72 -9.86 -4.93
N SER A 29 -0.29 -9.56 -5.73
CA SER A 29 -1.53 -8.92 -5.28
C SER A 29 -2.76 -9.77 -5.60
N ILE A 30 -3.82 -9.57 -4.82
CA ILE A 30 -5.16 -10.10 -5.07
C ILE A 30 -6.07 -8.95 -5.47
N ALA A 31 -6.76 -9.07 -6.60
CA ALA A 31 -7.62 -8.03 -7.14
C ALA A 31 -8.75 -8.65 -8.00
N GLY A 32 -9.54 -7.79 -8.65
CA GLY A 32 -10.62 -8.19 -9.54
C GLY A 32 -12.00 -7.98 -8.92
N SER A 33 -13.03 -8.36 -9.66
CA SER A 33 -14.43 -8.05 -9.34
C SER A 33 -14.89 -8.62 -8.00
N LEU A 34 -14.45 -9.81 -7.63
CA LEU A 34 -14.78 -10.40 -6.34
C LEU A 34 -14.16 -9.61 -5.18
N THR A 35 -12.90 -9.21 -5.32
CA THR A 35 -12.21 -8.37 -4.34
C THR A 35 -12.92 -7.03 -4.17
N GLU A 36 -13.28 -6.40 -5.27
CA GLU A 36 -13.98 -5.10 -5.27
C GLU A 36 -15.34 -5.20 -4.57
N ARG A 37 -16.12 -6.26 -4.85
CA ARG A 37 -17.41 -6.50 -4.18
C ARG A 37 -17.26 -6.64 -2.67
N LEU A 38 -16.27 -7.41 -2.22
CA LEU A 38 -16.01 -7.56 -0.78
C LEU A 38 -15.60 -6.23 -0.15
N LEU A 39 -14.71 -5.48 -0.78
CA LEU A 39 -14.21 -4.22 -0.27
C LEU A 39 -15.26 -3.12 -0.23
N ASN A 40 -16.25 -3.13 -1.14
CA ASN A 40 -17.33 -2.15 -1.15
C ASN A 40 -18.19 -2.19 0.12
N ASP A 41 -18.28 -3.34 0.77
CA ASP A 41 -19.04 -3.54 2.01
C ASP A 41 -18.16 -3.50 3.27
N MET A 42 -16.87 -3.20 3.14
CA MET A 42 -15.91 -3.15 4.25
C MET A 42 -15.50 -1.70 4.54
N PHE A 43 -15.37 -1.39 5.83
CA PHE A 43 -14.89 -0.08 6.30
C PHE A 43 -13.68 -0.28 7.20
N PHE A 44 -12.72 0.64 7.08
CA PHE A 44 -11.44 0.52 7.75
C PHE A 44 -11.14 1.77 8.60
N ASP A 45 -10.53 1.57 9.76
CA ASP A 45 -9.99 2.69 10.53
C ASP A 45 -8.80 3.32 9.81
N LYS A 46 -7.89 2.48 9.32
CA LYS A 46 -6.70 2.90 8.57
C LYS A 46 -6.43 2.00 7.38
N ALA A 47 -5.99 2.60 6.29
CA ALA A 47 -5.47 1.89 5.13
C ALA A 47 -4.07 2.37 4.76
N PHE A 48 -3.24 1.43 4.34
CA PHE A 48 -1.92 1.69 3.80
C PHE A 48 -1.88 1.19 2.36
N ILE A 49 -1.67 2.11 1.42
CA ILE A 49 -1.82 1.89 -0.01
C ILE A 49 -0.46 2.08 -0.68
N GLY A 50 0.01 1.08 -1.40
CA GLY A 50 1.21 1.20 -2.24
C GLY A 50 0.88 1.79 -3.62
N ALA A 51 1.91 2.26 -4.32
CA ALA A 51 1.79 2.81 -5.68
C ALA A 51 2.92 2.31 -6.58
N SER A 52 2.66 2.25 -7.88
CA SER A 52 3.71 1.98 -8.89
C SER A 52 4.35 3.26 -9.39
N GLY A 53 3.65 4.38 -9.32
CA GLY A 53 4.13 5.69 -9.70
C GLY A 53 3.34 6.82 -9.06
N CYS A 54 3.95 8.01 -9.10
CA CYS A 54 3.35 9.24 -8.62
C CYS A 54 3.80 10.40 -9.53
N SER A 55 2.86 11.09 -10.15
CA SER A 55 3.16 12.23 -11.01
C SER A 55 2.09 13.30 -10.95
N ALA A 56 2.43 14.53 -11.38
CA ALA A 56 1.47 15.63 -11.45
C ALA A 56 0.28 15.32 -12.36
N LYS A 57 0.52 14.61 -13.47
CA LYS A 57 -0.50 14.28 -14.46
C LYS A 57 -1.36 13.09 -14.06
N ALA A 58 -0.74 12.02 -13.57
CA ALA A 58 -1.39 10.73 -13.32
C ALA A 58 -1.67 10.47 -11.84
N GLY A 59 -1.37 11.39 -10.94
CA GLY A 59 -1.56 11.20 -9.50
C GLY A 59 -0.84 9.95 -8.99
N ILE A 60 -1.45 9.27 -8.04
CA ILE A 60 -1.06 7.93 -7.60
C ILE A 60 -1.55 6.95 -8.64
N ASN A 61 -0.64 6.17 -9.20
CA ASN A 61 -0.93 5.39 -10.39
C ASN A 61 -0.35 3.96 -10.33
N THR A 62 -0.86 3.09 -11.19
CA THR A 62 -0.52 1.68 -11.25
C THR A 62 -0.67 1.14 -12.68
N PHE A 63 -0.07 -0.03 -12.95
CA PHE A 63 -0.11 -0.68 -14.26
C PHE A 63 -1.40 -1.46 -14.55
N ASP A 64 -2.17 -1.82 -13.53
CA ASP A 64 -3.34 -2.69 -13.64
C ASP A 64 -4.60 -1.96 -13.17
N ILE A 65 -5.65 -1.99 -14.00
CA ILE A 65 -6.93 -1.32 -13.71
C ILE A 65 -7.61 -1.90 -12.46
N ARG A 66 -7.45 -3.20 -12.19
CA ARG A 66 -8.01 -3.86 -11.00
C ARG A 66 -7.33 -3.37 -9.72
N GLU A 67 -6.02 -3.12 -9.79
CA GLU A 67 -5.28 -2.49 -8.69
C GLU A 67 -5.72 -1.04 -8.47
N ALA A 68 -5.94 -0.28 -9.53
CA ALA A 68 -6.44 1.09 -9.43
C ALA A 68 -7.82 1.14 -8.78
N ALA A 69 -8.75 0.29 -9.21
CA ALA A 69 -10.10 0.19 -8.63
C ALA A 69 -10.06 -0.20 -7.16
N LYS A 70 -9.27 -1.22 -6.81
CA LYS A 70 -9.10 -1.65 -5.41
C LYS A 70 -8.55 -0.54 -4.51
N LYS A 71 -7.52 0.19 -4.98
CA LYS A 71 -6.94 1.31 -4.22
C LYS A 71 -7.96 2.41 -3.98
N ARG A 72 -8.78 2.73 -4.97
CA ARG A 72 -9.86 3.72 -4.85
C ARG A 72 -10.88 3.30 -3.81
N ILE A 73 -11.39 2.08 -3.87
CA ILE A 73 -12.38 1.58 -2.91
C ILE A 73 -11.83 1.59 -1.48
N VAL A 74 -10.61 1.12 -1.29
CA VAL A 74 -9.97 1.09 0.03
C VAL A 74 -9.77 2.51 0.57
N HIS A 75 -9.34 3.45 -0.27
CA HIS A 75 -9.20 4.85 0.11
C HIS A 75 -10.54 5.45 0.58
N ASP A 76 -11.58 5.28 -0.23
CA ASP A 76 -12.90 5.87 0.02
C ASP A 76 -13.57 5.26 1.27
N ASN A 77 -13.31 4.00 1.57
CA ASN A 77 -13.89 3.26 2.69
C ASN A 77 -13.04 3.28 3.97
N SER A 78 -12.01 4.11 4.02
CA SER A 78 -11.13 4.24 5.19
C SER A 78 -11.32 5.58 5.88
N ASN A 79 -11.32 5.58 7.22
CA ASN A 79 -11.32 6.82 7.99
C ASN A 79 -10.03 7.63 7.76
N GLU A 80 -8.91 6.92 7.70
CA GLU A 80 -7.61 7.46 7.33
C GLU A 80 -6.94 6.57 6.31
N SER A 81 -6.41 7.14 5.23
CA SER A 81 -5.62 6.38 4.27
C SER A 81 -4.28 7.07 4.00
N PHE A 82 -3.25 6.26 3.96
CA PHE A 82 -1.87 6.68 3.73
C PHE A 82 -1.33 5.98 2.49
N VAL A 83 -0.73 6.74 1.59
CA VAL A 83 -0.01 6.17 0.44
C VAL A 83 1.46 6.05 0.79
N LEU A 84 1.96 4.82 0.81
CA LEU A 84 3.36 4.51 1.02
C LEU A 84 4.06 4.47 -0.33
N ILE A 85 5.00 5.36 -0.54
CA ILE A 85 5.69 5.50 -1.81
C ILE A 85 7.16 5.86 -1.59
N ASP A 86 8.06 5.09 -2.18
CA ASP A 86 9.48 5.45 -2.15
C ASP A 86 9.83 6.49 -3.22
N SER A 87 10.92 7.21 -3.00
CA SER A 87 11.34 8.35 -3.82
C SER A 87 11.59 7.99 -5.30
N THR A 88 11.86 6.72 -5.61
CA THR A 88 12.08 6.26 -6.99
C THR A 88 10.82 6.29 -7.84
N LYS A 89 9.65 6.39 -7.23
CA LYS A 89 8.34 6.38 -7.90
C LYS A 89 7.85 7.76 -8.33
N PHE A 90 8.44 8.83 -7.79
CA PHE A 90 8.07 10.19 -8.19
C PHE A 90 8.46 10.49 -9.64
N GLY A 91 7.61 11.22 -10.34
CA GLY A 91 7.77 11.52 -11.76
C GLY A 91 7.34 10.40 -12.70
N THR A 92 6.96 9.23 -12.18
CA THR A 92 6.54 8.08 -12.99
C THR A 92 5.03 8.09 -13.22
N SER A 93 4.64 8.02 -14.49
CA SER A 93 3.25 7.82 -14.92
C SER A 93 3.12 6.45 -15.54
N THR A 94 2.21 5.64 -15.00
CA THR A 94 1.84 4.34 -15.53
C THR A 94 0.47 4.38 -16.20
N LEU A 95 -0.19 3.26 -16.42
CA LEU A 95 -1.39 3.20 -17.27
C LEU A 95 -2.65 3.75 -16.61
N PHE A 96 -2.83 3.56 -15.30
CA PHE A 96 -4.09 3.85 -14.62
C PHE A 96 -3.89 4.71 -13.39
N LYS A 97 -4.60 5.83 -13.33
CA LYS A 97 -4.72 6.65 -12.13
C LYS A 97 -5.60 5.92 -11.10
N ALA A 98 -5.11 5.83 -9.87
CA ALA A 98 -5.87 5.33 -8.74
C ALA A 98 -6.45 6.46 -7.87
N LEU A 99 -5.60 7.44 -7.51
CA LEU A 99 -5.96 8.54 -6.61
C LEU A 99 -5.37 9.86 -7.12
N GLU A 100 -6.05 10.97 -6.84
CA GLU A 100 -5.49 12.31 -7.04
C GLU A 100 -4.50 12.65 -5.92
N LEU A 101 -3.46 13.44 -6.22
CA LEU A 101 -2.47 13.81 -5.22
C LEU A 101 -3.06 14.60 -4.05
N ASN A 102 -3.96 15.53 -4.34
CA ASN A 102 -4.55 16.42 -3.35
C ASN A 102 -5.51 15.72 -2.35
N GLU A 103 -5.89 14.47 -2.60
CA GLU A 103 -6.67 13.66 -1.67
C GLU A 103 -5.80 12.73 -0.80
N CYS A 104 -4.50 12.63 -1.09
CA CYS A 104 -3.61 11.66 -0.46
C CYS A 104 -2.81 12.24 0.70
N ALA A 105 -2.68 11.45 1.78
CA ALA A 105 -1.63 11.59 2.78
C ALA A 105 -0.46 10.68 2.36
N LEU A 106 0.69 11.27 2.01
CA LEU A 106 1.84 10.54 1.49
C LEU A 106 2.86 10.26 2.61
N ILE A 107 3.41 9.05 2.62
CA ILE A 107 4.58 8.70 3.45
C ILE A 107 5.67 8.23 2.51
N THR A 108 6.83 8.86 2.58
CA THR A 108 7.97 8.60 1.69
C THR A 108 9.29 8.63 2.44
N ASP A 109 10.34 8.16 1.81
CA ASP A 109 11.71 8.11 2.34
C ASP A 109 12.50 9.41 2.10
N GLN A 110 12.13 10.20 1.08
CA GLN A 110 12.84 11.44 0.73
C GLN A 110 11.85 12.51 0.26
N TYR A 111 12.24 13.78 0.47
CA TYR A 111 11.47 14.91 -0.04
C TYR A 111 11.50 14.96 -1.58
N HIS A 112 10.35 15.29 -2.16
CA HIS A 112 10.18 15.57 -3.59
C HIS A 112 9.17 16.73 -3.75
N GLU A 113 9.33 17.55 -4.78
CA GLU A 113 8.47 18.74 -5.01
C GLU A 113 6.99 18.40 -5.17
N LEU A 114 6.63 17.21 -5.68
CA LEU A 114 5.25 16.74 -5.82
C LEU A 114 4.53 16.60 -4.46
N LEU A 115 5.26 16.49 -3.37
CA LEU A 115 4.66 16.41 -2.02
C LEU A 115 3.88 17.67 -1.68
N ALA A 116 4.27 18.83 -2.23
CA ALA A 116 3.53 20.07 -2.05
C ALA A 116 2.08 20.02 -2.61
N SER A 117 1.81 19.13 -3.56
CA SER A 117 0.48 18.92 -4.14
C SER A 117 -0.36 17.89 -3.39
N ALA A 118 0.21 17.18 -2.42
CA ALA A 118 -0.51 16.23 -1.59
C ALA A 118 -1.38 16.94 -0.54
N ARG A 119 -2.41 16.25 -0.04
CA ARG A 119 -3.21 16.74 1.09
C ARG A 119 -2.33 16.93 2.33
N SER A 120 -1.44 15.98 2.58
CA SER A 120 -0.41 16.02 3.62
C SER A 120 0.71 15.06 3.26
N TYR A 121 1.86 15.21 3.88
CA TYR A 121 2.95 14.26 3.70
C TYR A 121 3.83 14.14 4.94
N GLN A 122 4.51 13.01 5.03
CA GLN A 122 5.55 12.74 6.01
C GLN A 122 6.74 12.12 5.30
N VAL A 123 7.93 12.66 5.55
CA VAL A 123 9.20 12.04 5.15
C VAL A 123 9.67 11.20 6.33
N ALA A 124 9.74 9.88 6.14
CA ALA A 124 10.20 8.98 7.17
C ALA A 124 11.71 9.16 7.35
N GLU A 125 12.13 9.42 8.56
CA GLU A 125 13.55 9.37 8.91
C GLU A 125 14.06 7.93 8.71
N PRO A 126 15.31 7.69 8.24
CA PRO A 126 15.86 6.36 8.18
C PRO A 126 15.95 5.83 9.61
N GLY A 127 14.91 5.06 10.01
CA GLY A 127 14.89 4.36 11.27
C GLY A 127 15.98 3.31 11.30
N GLU A 128 16.55 3.02 12.47
CA GLU A 128 17.32 1.81 12.66
C GLU A 128 16.49 0.62 12.14
N ALA A 129 17.07 -0.15 11.21
CA ALA A 129 16.44 -1.37 10.75
C ALA A 129 16.02 -2.18 11.99
N PRO A 130 14.78 -2.70 12.04
CA PRO A 130 14.34 -3.48 13.17
C PRO A 130 15.40 -4.56 13.41
N ARG A 131 16.06 -4.53 14.57
CA ARG A 131 17.02 -5.58 14.95
C ARG A 131 16.25 -6.88 14.82
N ALA A 132 16.66 -7.73 13.90
CA ALA A 132 16.16 -9.07 13.82
C ALA A 132 16.32 -9.64 15.21
N LYS A 133 15.22 -9.85 15.93
CA LYS A 133 15.24 -10.63 17.16
C LYS A 133 15.82 -11.96 16.74
N GLY A 134 17.01 -12.27 17.24
CA GLY A 134 17.74 -13.45 16.87
C GLY A 134 16.79 -14.64 16.84
N ALA A 135 16.81 -15.38 15.75
CA ALA A 135 16.24 -16.70 15.72
C ALA A 135 16.87 -17.43 16.88
N GLY A 136 16.12 -17.63 17.96
CA GLY A 136 16.54 -18.51 19.03
C GLY A 136 16.84 -19.83 18.37
N ALA A 137 18.09 -20.25 18.49
CA ALA A 137 18.49 -21.56 18.05
C ALA A 137 17.56 -22.56 18.73
N ALA A 138 16.66 -23.14 17.97
CA ALA A 138 15.98 -24.34 18.42
C ALA A 138 17.07 -25.41 18.53
N ALA A 139 17.49 -25.68 19.75
CA ALA A 139 18.32 -26.84 20.01
C ALA A 139 17.50 -28.07 19.60
N ALA A 140 17.90 -28.72 18.53
CA ALA A 140 17.40 -30.04 18.21
C ALA A 140 17.89 -31.01 19.31
N PRO A 141 17.03 -31.96 19.74
CA PRO A 141 17.46 -33.01 20.67
C PRO A 141 18.47 -33.95 20.02
#